data_3a665d682e4a713fd5997c27ae54233d
#
_entry.id   3a665d682e4a713fd5997c27ae54233d
#
_cell.length_a   1.000
_cell.length_b   1.000
_cell.length_c   1.000
_cell.angle_alpha   90.00
_cell.angle_beta   90.00
_cell.angle_gamma   90.00
#
_symmetry.space_group_name_H-M   'P 1'
#
loop_
_entity.id
_entity.type
_entity.pdbx_description
1 polymer ?
#
loop_
_entity_poly.entity_id
_entity_poly.type
_entity_poly.pdbx_seq_one_letter_code
_entity_poly.pdbx_strand_id
1 'polypeptide(L)'
;MNFIRNILVIVLLSVFLVPAKAQVLYEISGRSSKQKSYLLATNRLVPMQFLDTIPNVFKCFGKCNKVITEFAMQDYEALAALRQAAVLPDSVKLSNFYSEKEYEYIDNSLRINLGLGLDKLCRMKPSYLTEMFRVELLKQWLRFDEQKSMESFIESVAAERDIPVIGLDNIGETMYMLFDREPFHWQCKELLKVIEYPENEVKQERVIRDMYRDGRLADIAYQVEGPNNTTSISFSDYKVYCQRNKEWVKRLQPYLAEGGAFITLNAIYLGGDKGLLQQLRAAGYRVRPVNRGIKWKKDEKN
;
A
#
# COMPACT_ATOMS: atom_id res chain seq x y z
N MET A 1 32.34 -5.84 -45.05
CA MET A 1 31.53 -6.92 -44.45
C MET A 1 31.33 -6.79 -42.94
N ASN A 2 32.27 -6.25 -42.19
CA ASN A 2 32.15 -6.10 -40.72
C ASN A 2 31.26 -4.94 -40.28
N PHE A 3 31.09 -3.90 -41.09
CA PHE A 3 30.28 -2.72 -40.75
C PHE A 3 28.76 -3.04 -40.73
N ILE A 4 28.29 -3.82 -41.70
CA ILE A 4 26.86 -4.22 -41.81
C ILE A 4 26.49 -5.19 -40.68
N ARG A 5 27.44 -6.07 -40.27
CA ARG A 5 27.21 -7.01 -39.14
C ARG A 5 27.07 -6.31 -37.79
N ASN A 6 27.82 -5.22 -37.57
CA ASN A 6 27.72 -4.43 -36.35
C ASN A 6 26.46 -3.57 -36.29
N ILE A 7 25.94 -3.09 -37.42
CA ILE A 7 24.65 -2.37 -37.48
C ILE A 7 23.48 -3.34 -37.20
N LEU A 8 23.55 -4.57 -37.70
CA LEU A 8 22.51 -5.58 -37.46
C LEU A 8 22.43 -6.00 -35.98
N VAL A 9 23.56 -6.05 -35.28
CA VAL A 9 23.63 -6.34 -33.84
C VAL A 9 23.07 -5.19 -33.01
N ILE A 10 23.32 -3.94 -33.40
CA ILE A 10 22.75 -2.77 -32.70
C ILE A 10 21.23 -2.65 -32.90
N VAL A 11 20.74 -2.96 -34.11
CA VAL A 11 19.30 -2.97 -34.38
C VAL A 11 18.60 -4.10 -33.65
N LEU A 12 19.23 -5.28 -33.45
CA LEU A 12 18.68 -6.39 -32.68
C LEU A 12 18.66 -6.12 -31.16
N LEU A 13 19.58 -5.32 -30.63
CA LEU A 13 19.60 -4.89 -29.23
C LEU A 13 18.59 -3.77 -28.91
N SER A 14 18.20 -2.96 -29.90
CA SER A 14 17.22 -1.89 -29.71
C SER A 14 15.75 -2.35 -29.72
N VAL A 15 15.46 -3.57 -30.12
CA VAL A 15 14.08 -4.10 -30.21
C VAL A 15 13.55 -4.63 -28.87
N PHE A 16 14.37 -4.69 -27.80
CA PHE A 16 13.95 -5.20 -26.49
C PHE A 16 13.68 -4.13 -25.42
N LEU A 17 13.71 -2.86 -25.77
CA LEU A 17 13.22 -1.78 -24.88
C LEU A 17 11.72 -1.55 -25.07
N VAL A 18 10.92 -2.62 -24.99
CA VAL A 18 9.51 -2.46 -24.66
C VAL A 18 9.48 -1.99 -23.21
N PRO A 19 8.96 -0.78 -22.91
CA PRO A 19 8.83 -0.36 -21.53
C PRO A 19 8.09 -1.45 -20.77
N ALA A 20 8.72 -2.01 -19.76
CA ALA A 20 8.11 -3.00 -18.88
C ALA A 20 6.86 -2.33 -18.30
N LYS A 21 5.68 -2.65 -18.85
CA LYS A 21 4.42 -2.12 -18.29
C LYS A 21 4.34 -2.53 -16.85
N ALA A 22 3.89 -1.60 -16.02
CA ALA A 22 3.76 -1.70 -14.59
C ALA A 22 3.34 -3.10 -14.14
N GLN A 23 4.25 -3.80 -13.45
CA GLN A 23 4.07 -5.17 -13.02
C GLN A 23 3.56 -5.20 -11.59
N VAL A 24 2.26 -4.95 -11.45
CA VAL A 24 1.58 -4.82 -10.15
C VAL A 24 0.55 -5.93 -9.89
N LEU A 25 0.28 -6.80 -10.88
CA LEU A 25 -0.65 -7.93 -10.76
C LEU A 25 0.09 -9.25 -10.92
N TYR A 26 -0.10 -10.17 -9.97
CA TYR A 26 0.56 -11.48 -9.90
C TYR A 26 -0.46 -12.61 -9.79
N GLU A 27 -0.16 -13.72 -10.46
CA GLU A 27 -0.84 -14.99 -10.31
C GLU A 27 -0.10 -15.82 -9.25
N ILE A 28 -0.84 -16.39 -8.30
CA ILE A 28 -0.32 -17.28 -7.27
C ILE A 28 -0.94 -18.67 -7.44
N SER A 29 -0.10 -19.71 -7.45
CA SER A 29 -0.55 -21.10 -7.47
C SER A 29 0.34 -21.96 -6.59
N GLY A 30 -0.25 -22.90 -5.86
CA GLY A 30 0.43 -23.91 -5.05
C GLY A 30 0.35 -25.29 -5.72
N ARG A 31 1.08 -26.29 -5.19
CA ARG A 31 1.06 -27.66 -5.69
C ARG A 31 -0.33 -28.33 -5.57
N SER A 32 -1.08 -27.97 -4.54
CA SER A 32 -2.41 -28.52 -4.22
C SER A 32 -3.56 -27.55 -4.50
N SER A 33 -3.28 -26.34 -5.02
CA SER A 33 -4.33 -25.34 -5.28
C SER A 33 -5.24 -25.82 -6.41
N LYS A 34 -6.52 -25.93 -6.12
CA LYS A 34 -7.55 -26.30 -7.13
C LYS A 34 -7.76 -25.21 -8.16
N GLN A 35 -7.55 -23.96 -7.76
CA GLN A 35 -7.78 -22.77 -8.56
C GLN A 35 -6.65 -21.76 -8.31
N LYS A 36 -6.38 -20.90 -9.29
CA LYS A 36 -5.41 -19.80 -9.14
C LYS A 36 -5.97 -18.68 -8.26
N SER A 37 -5.10 -18.07 -7.50
CA SER A 37 -5.35 -16.81 -6.81
C SER A 37 -4.56 -15.69 -7.46
N TYR A 38 -4.95 -14.45 -7.24
CA TYR A 38 -4.29 -13.28 -7.81
C TYR A 38 -3.97 -12.27 -6.71
N LEU A 39 -2.83 -11.62 -6.84
CA LEU A 39 -2.39 -10.56 -5.93
C LEU A 39 -2.15 -9.30 -6.73
N LEU A 40 -2.88 -8.26 -6.37
CA LEU A 40 -2.73 -6.90 -6.87
C LEU A 40 -1.96 -6.07 -5.85
N ALA A 41 -0.80 -5.57 -6.25
CA ALA A 41 -0.17 -4.48 -5.53
C ALA A 41 -1.04 -3.23 -5.68
N THR A 42 -1.33 -2.53 -4.60
CA THR A 42 -2.09 -1.29 -4.60
C THR A 42 -1.27 -0.12 -4.09
N ASN A 43 -1.72 1.09 -4.34
CA ASN A 43 -1.21 2.31 -3.72
C ASN A 43 -2.37 3.27 -3.53
N ARG A 44 -2.61 3.68 -2.29
CA ARG A 44 -3.75 4.52 -1.91
C ARG A 44 -3.85 5.83 -2.70
N LEU A 45 -2.71 6.38 -3.14
CA LEU A 45 -2.66 7.64 -3.90
C LEU A 45 -2.89 7.48 -5.40
N VAL A 46 -3.14 6.27 -5.85
CA VAL A 46 -3.43 5.98 -7.26
C VAL A 46 -4.92 5.71 -7.41
N PRO A 47 -5.64 6.49 -8.23
CA PRO A 47 -7.08 6.39 -8.35
C PRO A 47 -7.51 5.09 -9.04
N MET A 48 -8.76 4.66 -8.79
CA MET A 48 -9.34 3.43 -9.33
C MET A 48 -9.25 3.30 -10.86
N GLN A 49 -9.26 4.42 -11.60
CA GLN A 49 -9.11 4.41 -13.06
C GLN A 49 -7.78 3.80 -13.53
N PHE A 50 -6.78 3.75 -12.66
CA PHE A 50 -5.52 3.08 -12.98
C PHE A 50 -5.71 1.57 -13.18
N LEU A 51 -6.74 0.96 -12.60
CA LEU A 51 -7.08 -0.45 -12.81
C LEU A 51 -7.29 -0.77 -14.31
N ASP A 52 -7.85 0.17 -15.08
CA ASP A 52 -8.05 -0.01 -16.53
C ASP A 52 -6.74 -0.15 -17.30
N THR A 53 -5.64 0.34 -16.74
CA THR A 53 -4.30 0.23 -17.34
C THR A 53 -3.61 -1.09 -17.02
N ILE A 54 -4.08 -1.83 -15.99
CA ILE A 54 -3.49 -3.09 -15.54
C ILE A 54 -4.06 -4.24 -16.38
N PRO A 55 -3.23 -4.93 -17.17
CA PRO A 55 -3.71 -5.99 -18.06
C PRO A 55 -4.41 -7.12 -17.30
N ASN A 56 -5.61 -7.48 -17.75
CA ASN A 56 -6.40 -8.60 -17.23
C ASN A 56 -6.87 -8.48 -15.75
N VAL A 57 -6.76 -7.32 -15.10
CA VAL A 57 -7.15 -7.18 -13.68
C VAL A 57 -8.59 -7.62 -13.43
N PHE A 58 -9.55 -7.10 -14.19
CA PHE A 58 -10.97 -7.47 -14.05
C PHE A 58 -11.27 -8.92 -14.44
N LYS A 59 -10.53 -9.47 -15.43
CA LYS A 59 -10.64 -10.88 -15.80
C LYS A 59 -10.12 -11.79 -14.68
N CYS A 60 -9.06 -11.39 -14.00
CA CYS A 60 -8.52 -12.12 -12.85
C CYS A 60 -9.47 -12.01 -11.65
N PHE A 61 -9.95 -10.79 -11.35
CA PHE A 61 -10.94 -10.56 -10.30
C PHE A 61 -12.22 -11.38 -10.51
N GLY A 62 -12.78 -11.39 -11.73
CA GLY A 62 -13.98 -12.14 -12.06
C GLY A 62 -13.85 -13.68 -11.96
N LYS A 63 -12.66 -14.22 -11.74
CA LYS A 63 -12.41 -15.65 -11.47
C LYS A 63 -12.32 -15.96 -9.97
N CYS A 64 -12.38 -14.94 -9.12
CA CYS A 64 -12.22 -15.09 -7.69
C CYS A 64 -13.58 -15.06 -6.98
N ASN A 65 -13.64 -15.75 -5.86
CA ASN A 65 -14.85 -15.88 -5.03
C ASN A 65 -14.64 -15.33 -3.61
N LYS A 66 -13.50 -14.72 -3.35
CA LYS A 66 -13.18 -13.98 -2.12
C LYS A 66 -12.18 -12.87 -2.41
N VAL A 67 -12.28 -11.79 -1.68
CA VAL A 67 -11.28 -10.71 -1.64
C VAL A 67 -10.53 -10.81 -0.32
N ILE A 68 -9.22 -10.64 -0.36
CA ILE A 68 -8.37 -10.59 0.82
C ILE A 68 -7.64 -9.26 0.82
N THR A 69 -7.72 -8.51 1.90
CA THR A 69 -7.12 -7.20 2.09
C THR A 69 -6.32 -7.15 3.39
N GLU A 70 -5.60 -6.06 3.63
CA GLU A 70 -4.87 -5.87 4.89
C GLU A 70 -5.82 -5.86 6.08
N PHE A 71 -6.87 -5.05 5.97
CA PHE A 71 -7.90 -4.89 6.98
C PHE A 71 -9.25 -4.67 6.29
N ALA A 72 -10.27 -5.45 6.69
CA ALA A 72 -11.61 -5.32 6.12
C ALA A 72 -12.32 -4.08 6.66
N MET A 73 -12.41 -3.03 5.85
CA MET A 73 -13.00 -1.73 6.24
C MET A 73 -14.52 -1.76 6.42
N GLN A 74 -15.19 -2.87 6.08
CA GLN A 74 -16.64 -3.02 6.21
C GLN A 74 -17.06 -3.53 7.60
N ASP A 75 -16.12 -3.84 8.48
CA ASP A 75 -16.39 -4.24 9.86
C ASP A 75 -16.62 -3.01 10.74
N TYR A 76 -17.89 -2.68 10.98
CA TYR A 76 -18.29 -1.52 11.77
C TYR A 76 -17.84 -1.60 13.24
N GLU A 77 -17.81 -2.78 13.84
CA GLU A 77 -17.36 -2.97 15.22
C GLU A 77 -15.84 -2.71 15.30
N ALA A 78 -15.09 -3.24 14.36
CA ALA A 78 -13.65 -2.99 14.25
C ALA A 78 -13.35 -1.51 14.02
N LEU A 79 -14.09 -0.81 13.16
CA LEU A 79 -13.93 0.64 12.95
C LEU A 79 -14.27 1.45 14.21
N ALA A 80 -15.30 1.06 14.98
CA ALA A 80 -15.63 1.71 16.24
C ALA A 80 -14.51 1.52 17.27
N ALA A 81 -13.97 0.30 17.38
CA ALA A 81 -12.82 0.00 18.24
C ALA A 81 -11.56 0.79 17.85
N LEU A 82 -11.27 0.94 16.56
CA LEU A 82 -10.16 1.78 16.06
C LEU A 82 -10.33 3.24 16.47
N ARG A 83 -11.54 3.80 16.32
CA ARG A 83 -11.82 5.19 16.75
C ARG A 83 -11.60 5.37 18.25
N GLN A 84 -12.02 4.42 19.06
CA GLN A 84 -11.80 4.45 20.51
C GLN A 84 -10.31 4.33 20.86
N ALA A 85 -9.57 3.46 20.16
CA ALA A 85 -8.14 3.28 20.35
C ALA A 85 -7.32 4.52 20.01
N ALA A 86 -7.83 5.40 19.15
CA ALA A 86 -7.21 6.67 18.81
C ALA A 86 -7.31 7.74 19.91
N VAL A 87 -8.09 7.50 20.98
CA VAL A 87 -8.31 8.44 22.08
C VAL A 87 -7.27 8.24 23.18
N LEU A 88 -6.76 9.35 23.71
CA LEU A 88 -5.86 9.36 24.86
C LEU A 88 -6.58 9.00 26.17
N PRO A 89 -5.88 8.30 27.10
CA PRO A 89 -6.37 8.13 28.46
C PRO A 89 -6.64 9.49 29.14
N ASP A 90 -7.59 9.55 30.08
CA ASP A 90 -7.97 10.80 30.77
C ASP A 90 -6.83 11.45 31.53
N SER A 91 -5.87 10.67 32.00
CA SER A 91 -4.68 11.11 32.71
C SER A 91 -3.64 11.81 31.83
N VAL A 92 -3.74 11.67 30.49
CA VAL A 92 -2.77 12.22 29.54
C VAL A 92 -3.29 13.50 28.92
N LYS A 93 -2.53 14.59 29.08
CA LYS A 93 -2.80 15.88 28.42
C LYS A 93 -1.74 16.14 27.37
N LEU A 94 -2.14 16.36 26.15
CA LEU A 94 -1.23 16.61 25.03
C LEU A 94 -0.35 17.85 25.26
N SER A 95 -0.90 18.87 25.93
CA SER A 95 -0.18 20.08 26.31
C SER A 95 1.06 19.85 27.20
N ASN A 96 1.15 18.71 27.89
CA ASN A 96 2.32 18.42 28.73
C ASN A 96 3.57 17.99 27.93
N PHE A 97 3.43 17.74 26.63
CA PHE A 97 4.47 17.21 25.75
C PHE A 97 5.01 18.22 24.74
N TYR A 98 4.46 19.44 24.76
CA TYR A 98 4.87 20.55 23.90
C TYR A 98 5.08 21.81 24.73
N SER A 99 5.99 22.66 24.31
CA SER A 99 6.03 24.03 24.79
C SER A 99 4.77 24.80 24.39
N GLU A 100 4.46 25.91 25.05
CA GLU A 100 3.29 26.74 24.72
C GLU A 100 3.30 27.16 23.23
N LYS A 101 4.48 27.55 22.71
CA LYS A 101 4.66 27.94 21.30
C LYS A 101 4.42 26.78 20.33
N GLU A 102 4.93 25.57 20.63
CA GLU A 102 4.70 24.38 19.81
C GLU A 102 3.23 23.97 19.82
N TYR A 103 2.59 24.03 21.00
CA TYR A 103 1.17 23.70 21.13
C TYR A 103 0.28 24.66 20.32
N GLU A 104 0.55 25.97 20.41
CA GLU A 104 -0.13 26.98 19.61
C GLU A 104 0.12 26.80 18.11
N TYR A 105 1.36 26.49 17.73
CA TYR A 105 1.72 26.22 16.33
C TYR A 105 1.00 25.00 15.76
N ILE A 106 0.92 23.92 16.53
CA ILE A 106 0.16 22.72 16.18
C ILE A 106 -1.34 23.06 16.06
N ASP A 107 -1.91 23.75 17.04
CA ASP A 107 -3.32 24.13 17.04
C ASP A 107 -3.68 24.92 15.78
N ASN A 108 -2.92 25.96 15.47
CA ASN A 108 -3.12 26.80 14.30
C ASN A 108 -3.00 26.00 12.99
N SER A 109 -2.00 25.12 12.90
CA SER A 109 -1.78 24.28 11.71
C SER A 109 -2.93 23.29 11.48
N LEU A 110 -3.43 22.66 12.55
CA LEU A 110 -4.59 21.77 12.47
C LEU A 110 -5.86 22.55 12.09
N ARG A 111 -6.09 23.76 12.64
CA ARG A 111 -7.23 24.60 12.25
C ARG A 111 -7.20 24.96 10.77
N ILE A 112 -6.03 25.35 10.25
CA ILE A 112 -5.88 25.74 8.85
C ILE A 112 -6.14 24.54 7.91
N ASN A 113 -5.58 23.37 8.23
CA ASN A 113 -5.60 22.22 7.33
C ASN A 113 -6.79 21.28 7.55
N LEU A 114 -7.25 21.10 8.80
CA LEU A 114 -8.34 20.19 9.14
C LEU A 114 -9.65 20.92 9.47
N GLY A 115 -9.64 22.24 9.63
CA GLY A 115 -10.77 23.00 10.12
C GLY A 115 -11.07 22.81 11.63
N LEU A 116 -10.24 22.05 12.35
CA LEU A 116 -10.43 21.71 13.76
C LEU A 116 -9.11 21.94 14.52
N GLY A 117 -9.18 22.62 15.65
CA GLY A 117 -8.03 22.85 16.53
C GLY A 117 -7.95 21.86 17.69
N LEU A 118 -6.91 22.05 18.52
CA LEU A 118 -6.67 21.20 19.70
C LEU A 118 -7.75 21.37 20.77
N ASP A 119 -8.57 22.43 20.74
CA ASP A 119 -9.79 22.53 21.58
C ASP A 119 -10.77 21.35 21.35
N LYS A 120 -10.77 20.76 20.17
CA LYS A 120 -11.56 19.57 19.79
C LYS A 120 -10.73 18.29 19.72
N LEU A 121 -9.46 18.42 19.39
CA LEU A 121 -8.59 17.28 19.04
C LEU A 121 -7.58 16.90 20.14
N CYS A 122 -7.51 17.64 21.27
CA CYS A 122 -6.52 17.42 22.34
C CYS A 122 -6.60 16.04 23.01
N ARG A 123 -7.71 15.31 22.81
CA ARG A 123 -7.92 13.94 23.31
C ARG A 123 -7.47 12.86 22.34
N MET A 124 -7.04 13.23 21.15
CA MET A 124 -6.60 12.26 20.14
C MET A 124 -5.11 11.96 20.30
N LYS A 125 -4.71 10.71 20.04
CA LYS A 125 -3.30 10.31 20.00
C LYS A 125 -2.55 11.11 18.93
N PRO A 126 -1.29 11.50 19.16
CA PRO A 126 -0.51 12.24 18.16
C PRO A 126 -0.35 11.47 16.84
N SER A 127 -0.20 10.13 16.89
CA SER A 127 -0.17 9.29 15.69
C SER A 127 -1.43 9.42 14.83
N TYR A 128 -2.61 9.51 15.47
CA TYR A 128 -3.87 9.74 14.75
C TYR A 128 -3.93 11.14 14.13
N LEU A 129 -3.53 12.16 14.88
CA LEU A 129 -3.46 13.55 14.38
C LEU A 129 -2.48 13.67 13.20
N THR A 130 -1.33 13.01 13.30
CA THR A 130 -0.33 12.94 12.23
C THR A 130 -0.93 12.36 10.95
N GLU A 131 -1.64 11.24 11.05
CA GLU A 131 -2.24 10.60 9.88
C GLU A 131 -3.39 11.43 9.29
N MET A 132 -4.25 12.03 10.13
CA MET A 132 -5.27 12.97 9.66
C MET A 132 -4.65 14.13 8.88
N PHE A 133 -3.58 14.73 9.42
CA PHE A 133 -2.89 15.83 8.78
C PHE A 133 -2.23 15.41 7.46
N ARG A 134 -1.55 14.26 7.42
CA ARG A 134 -0.98 13.67 6.19
C ARG A 134 -2.03 13.47 5.11
N VAL A 135 -3.15 12.83 5.46
CA VAL A 135 -4.24 12.57 4.49
C VAL A 135 -4.74 13.88 3.91
N GLU A 136 -4.92 14.92 4.73
CA GLU A 136 -5.39 16.22 4.23
C GLU A 136 -4.36 16.90 3.32
N LEU A 137 -3.08 16.86 3.67
CA LEU A 137 -2.00 17.32 2.78
C LEU A 137 -2.02 16.61 1.42
N LEU A 138 -2.21 15.28 1.42
CA LEU A 138 -2.26 14.51 0.19
C LEU A 138 -3.49 14.84 -0.66
N LYS A 139 -4.64 15.10 -0.03
CA LYS A 139 -5.84 15.58 -0.72
C LYS A 139 -5.59 16.92 -1.41
N GLN A 140 -5.02 17.87 -0.70
CA GLN A 140 -4.76 19.22 -1.20
C GLN A 140 -3.68 19.24 -2.29
N TRP A 141 -2.56 18.57 -2.07
CA TRP A 141 -1.36 18.71 -2.91
C TRP A 141 -1.26 17.67 -4.01
N LEU A 142 -1.83 16.48 -3.83
CA LEU A 142 -1.81 15.39 -4.81
C LEU A 142 -3.19 15.09 -5.41
N ARG A 143 -4.23 15.84 -5.00
CA ARG A 143 -5.63 15.64 -5.42
C ARG A 143 -6.10 14.21 -5.13
N PHE A 144 -5.69 13.70 -3.99
CA PHE A 144 -6.05 12.37 -3.52
C PHE A 144 -7.52 12.34 -3.06
N ASP A 145 -8.20 11.24 -3.36
CA ASP A 145 -9.56 10.97 -2.92
C ASP A 145 -9.64 9.50 -2.48
N GLU A 146 -9.80 9.27 -1.19
CA GLU A 146 -9.84 7.93 -0.60
C GLU A 146 -10.98 7.07 -1.16
N GLN A 147 -12.14 7.68 -1.44
CA GLN A 147 -13.30 6.97 -1.97
C GLN A 147 -13.10 6.49 -3.41
N LYS A 148 -12.11 7.07 -4.09
CA LYS A 148 -11.73 6.70 -5.47
C LYS A 148 -10.43 5.90 -5.52
N SER A 149 -10.01 5.31 -4.40
CA SER A 149 -8.86 4.40 -4.37
C SER A 149 -9.16 3.07 -5.06
N MET A 150 -8.12 2.34 -5.44
CA MET A 150 -8.27 1.02 -6.04
C MET A 150 -8.85 0.01 -5.05
N GLU A 151 -8.45 0.10 -3.78
CA GLU A 151 -8.93 -0.75 -2.71
C GLU A 151 -10.43 -0.56 -2.48
N SER A 152 -10.85 0.69 -2.28
CA SER A 152 -12.27 1.03 -2.08
C SER A 152 -13.13 0.56 -3.25
N PHE A 153 -12.64 0.67 -4.49
CA PHE A 153 -13.36 0.18 -5.67
C PHE A 153 -13.49 -1.34 -5.66
N ILE A 154 -12.40 -2.09 -5.39
CA ILE A 154 -12.45 -3.57 -5.37
C ILE A 154 -13.39 -4.06 -4.26
N GLU A 155 -13.34 -3.44 -3.08
CA GLU A 155 -14.23 -3.78 -1.96
C GLU A 155 -15.70 -3.45 -2.26
N SER A 156 -15.99 -2.32 -2.91
CA SER A 156 -17.37 -1.97 -3.31
C SER A 156 -17.93 -2.97 -4.33
N VAL A 157 -17.14 -3.35 -5.34
CA VAL A 157 -17.55 -4.37 -6.33
C VAL A 157 -17.69 -5.74 -5.69
N ALA A 158 -16.87 -6.07 -4.69
CA ALA A 158 -17.02 -7.32 -3.94
C ALA A 158 -18.35 -7.34 -3.17
N ALA A 159 -18.68 -6.23 -2.48
CA ALA A 159 -19.95 -6.09 -1.75
C ALA A 159 -21.17 -6.16 -2.68
N GLU A 160 -21.14 -5.50 -3.85
CA GLU A 160 -22.22 -5.55 -4.85
C GLU A 160 -22.46 -6.97 -5.41
N ARG A 161 -21.47 -7.86 -5.32
CA ARG A 161 -21.50 -9.22 -5.85
C ARG A 161 -21.59 -10.29 -4.75
N ASP A 162 -21.82 -9.90 -3.52
CA ASP A 162 -21.82 -10.79 -2.34
C ASP A 162 -20.54 -11.62 -2.21
N ILE A 163 -19.40 -11.08 -2.66
CA ILE A 163 -18.06 -11.68 -2.52
C ILE A 163 -17.52 -11.30 -1.14
N PRO A 164 -17.16 -12.27 -0.27
CA PRO A 164 -16.65 -11.98 1.06
C PRO A 164 -15.33 -11.24 1.00
N VAL A 165 -15.19 -10.20 1.82
CA VAL A 165 -13.95 -9.44 2.04
C VAL A 165 -13.35 -9.88 3.39
N ILE A 166 -12.09 -10.29 3.38
CA ILE A 166 -11.38 -10.89 4.53
C ILE A 166 -10.14 -10.06 4.81
N GLY A 167 -10.01 -9.56 6.04
CA GLY A 167 -8.80 -8.89 6.53
C GLY A 167 -7.72 -9.90 6.91
N LEU A 168 -6.47 -9.63 6.56
CA LEU A 168 -5.31 -10.42 7.02
C LEU A 168 -4.94 -10.08 8.45
N ASP A 169 -5.04 -8.81 8.84
CA ASP A 169 -4.79 -8.40 10.21
C ASP A 169 -6.07 -8.43 11.05
N ASN A 170 -5.92 -8.76 12.31
CA ASN A 170 -6.97 -8.55 13.29
C ASN A 170 -6.97 -7.12 13.81
N ILE A 171 -8.05 -6.74 14.48
CA ILE A 171 -8.23 -5.37 14.99
C ILE A 171 -7.10 -4.96 15.95
N GLY A 172 -6.66 -5.85 16.84
CA GLY A 172 -5.59 -5.55 17.81
C GLY A 172 -4.26 -5.25 17.14
N GLU A 173 -3.90 -6.00 16.09
CA GLU A 173 -2.70 -5.74 15.28
C GLU A 173 -2.79 -4.41 14.56
N THR A 174 -3.95 -4.11 13.98
CA THR A 174 -4.20 -2.83 13.30
C THR A 174 -4.10 -1.65 14.28
N MET A 175 -4.72 -1.76 15.47
CA MET A 175 -4.62 -0.76 16.54
C MET A 175 -3.17 -0.53 16.96
N TYR A 176 -2.43 -1.60 17.20
CA TYR A 176 -1.02 -1.52 17.55
C TYR A 176 -0.21 -0.79 16.45
N MET A 177 -0.38 -1.19 15.20
CA MET A 177 0.35 -0.60 14.05
C MET A 177 0.05 0.89 13.86
N LEU A 178 -1.19 1.30 14.06
CA LEU A 178 -1.60 2.68 13.84
C LEU A 178 -1.30 3.60 15.03
N PHE A 179 -1.42 3.10 16.27
CA PHE A 179 -1.50 3.99 17.42
C PHE A 179 -0.47 3.72 18.51
N ASP A 180 0.05 2.50 18.64
CA ASP A 180 0.81 2.10 19.82
C ASP A 180 2.21 1.55 19.49
N ARG A 181 2.56 1.43 18.20
CA ARG A 181 3.87 0.95 17.76
C ARG A 181 5.00 1.87 18.23
N GLU A 182 4.83 3.17 18.08
CA GLU A 182 5.82 4.15 18.48
C GLU A 182 5.53 4.66 19.90
N PRO A 183 6.57 4.82 20.75
CA PRO A 183 6.42 5.45 22.06
C PRO A 183 5.78 6.82 21.95
N PHE A 184 4.94 7.18 22.92
CA PHE A 184 4.13 8.40 22.88
C PHE A 184 4.95 9.68 22.60
N HIS A 185 6.12 9.84 23.23
CA HIS A 185 6.98 10.99 23.00
C HIS A 185 7.52 11.08 21.56
N TRP A 186 7.70 9.94 20.88
CA TRP A 186 8.06 9.90 19.47
C TRP A 186 6.88 10.28 18.58
N GLN A 187 5.67 9.85 18.93
CA GLN A 187 4.47 10.28 18.23
C GLN A 187 4.30 11.81 18.29
N CYS A 188 4.55 12.41 19.47
CA CYS A 188 4.52 13.87 19.64
C CYS A 188 5.54 14.59 18.73
N LYS A 189 6.77 14.09 18.69
CA LYS A 189 7.84 14.65 17.82
C LYS A 189 7.50 14.51 16.35
N GLU A 190 6.95 13.37 15.94
CA GLU A 190 6.58 13.14 14.55
C GLU A 190 5.44 14.07 14.11
N LEU A 191 4.42 14.29 14.95
CA LEU A 191 3.35 15.24 14.66
C LEU A 191 3.92 16.64 14.39
N LEU A 192 4.78 17.14 15.30
CA LEU A 192 5.40 18.46 15.14
C LEU A 192 6.23 18.52 13.84
N LYS A 193 7.07 17.52 13.59
CA LYS A 193 7.92 17.43 12.39
C LYS A 193 7.11 17.44 11.08
N VAL A 194 6.02 16.69 11.02
CA VAL A 194 5.16 16.63 9.82
C VAL A 194 4.47 17.98 9.58
N ILE A 195 4.09 18.68 10.65
CA ILE A 195 3.52 20.03 10.57
C ILE A 195 4.57 21.07 10.16
N GLU A 196 5.81 20.95 10.64
CA GLU A 196 6.91 21.86 10.28
C GLU A 196 7.41 21.70 8.84
N TYR A 197 7.36 20.46 8.31
CA TYR A 197 7.94 20.13 7.00
C TYR A 197 6.95 19.34 6.12
N PRO A 198 5.76 19.88 5.86
CA PRO A 198 4.70 19.16 5.14
C PRO A 198 5.07 18.78 3.70
N GLU A 199 5.94 19.59 3.06
CA GLU A 199 6.44 19.33 1.71
C GLU A 199 7.26 18.03 1.61
N ASN A 200 7.94 17.62 2.70
CA ASN A 200 8.71 16.38 2.73
C ASN A 200 7.78 15.17 2.64
N GLU A 201 6.65 15.19 3.35
CA GLU A 201 5.64 14.14 3.31
C GLU A 201 5.08 13.97 1.90
N VAL A 202 4.67 15.08 1.29
CA VAL A 202 4.12 15.07 -0.07
C VAL A 202 5.14 14.61 -1.10
N LYS A 203 6.42 15.03 -0.98
CA LYS A 203 7.49 14.62 -1.88
C LYS A 203 7.74 13.12 -1.82
N GLN A 204 7.81 12.55 -0.62
CA GLN A 204 8.04 11.13 -0.40
C GLN A 204 6.93 10.28 -0.99
N GLU A 205 5.69 10.61 -0.67
CA GLU A 205 4.52 9.90 -1.19
C GLU A 205 4.41 10.00 -2.72
N ARG A 206 4.78 11.13 -3.31
CA ARG A 206 4.85 11.30 -4.76
C ARG A 206 5.86 10.35 -5.39
N VAL A 207 7.05 10.23 -4.82
CA VAL A 207 8.09 9.31 -5.31
C VAL A 207 7.60 7.87 -5.30
N ILE A 208 7.00 7.40 -4.20
CA ILE A 208 6.47 6.04 -4.08
C ILE A 208 5.31 5.81 -5.07
N ARG A 209 4.40 6.78 -5.21
CA ARG A 209 3.30 6.72 -6.16
C ARG A 209 3.82 6.58 -7.60
N ASP A 210 4.80 7.37 -7.97
CA ASP A 210 5.35 7.38 -9.33
C ASP A 210 6.11 6.06 -9.62
N MET A 211 6.89 5.54 -8.66
CA MET A 211 7.49 4.20 -8.75
C MET A 211 6.44 3.10 -8.91
N TYR A 212 5.33 3.19 -8.17
CA TYR A 212 4.22 2.24 -8.29
C TYR A 212 3.60 2.27 -9.68
N ARG A 213 3.31 3.46 -10.23
CA ARG A 213 2.73 3.62 -11.57
C ARG A 213 3.63 3.05 -12.66
N ASP A 214 4.95 3.08 -12.43
CA ASP A 214 5.95 2.47 -13.31
C ASP A 214 6.12 0.96 -13.08
N GLY A 215 5.49 0.38 -12.04
CA GLY A 215 5.61 -1.03 -11.67
C GLY A 215 6.91 -1.41 -11.00
N ARG A 216 7.61 -0.44 -10.42
CA ARG A 216 8.94 -0.56 -9.83
C ARG A 216 8.88 -0.98 -8.35
N LEU A 217 8.23 -2.12 -8.07
CA LEU A 217 8.02 -2.59 -6.69
C LEU A 217 9.33 -2.86 -5.93
N ALA A 218 10.37 -3.32 -6.64
CA ALA A 218 11.69 -3.52 -6.03
C ALA A 218 12.32 -2.19 -5.60
N ASP A 219 12.13 -1.13 -6.37
CA ASP A 219 12.65 0.20 -6.05
C ASP A 219 11.90 0.82 -4.87
N ILE A 220 10.58 0.59 -4.76
CA ILE A 220 9.81 0.97 -3.56
C ILE A 220 10.40 0.31 -2.32
N ALA A 221 10.67 -0.99 -2.37
CA ALA A 221 11.31 -1.70 -1.27
C ALA A 221 12.70 -1.14 -0.94
N TYR A 222 13.50 -0.83 -1.95
CA TYR A 222 14.83 -0.23 -1.78
C TYR A 222 14.76 1.17 -1.14
N GLN A 223 13.75 1.99 -1.48
CA GLN A 223 13.54 3.30 -0.84
C GLN A 223 13.24 3.16 0.67
N VAL A 224 12.59 2.09 1.06
CA VAL A 224 12.25 1.80 2.46
C VAL A 224 13.41 1.16 3.23
N GLU A 225 14.17 0.25 2.56
CA GLU A 225 15.29 -0.50 3.16
C GLU A 225 16.61 0.27 3.14
N GLY A 226 16.79 1.13 2.15
CA GLY A 226 18.09 1.68 1.80
C GLY A 226 18.65 2.68 2.83
N PRO A 227 19.98 2.89 2.82
CA PRO A 227 20.63 3.86 3.70
C PRO A 227 20.21 5.32 3.40
N ASN A 228 19.66 5.56 2.21
CA ASN A 228 19.10 6.84 1.79
C ASN A 228 17.56 6.80 1.88
N ASN A 229 17.02 6.18 2.93
CA ASN A 229 15.59 6.14 3.15
C ASN A 229 15.01 7.57 3.11
N THR A 230 14.30 7.88 2.02
CA THR A 230 13.63 9.16 1.82
C THR A 230 12.15 9.07 2.19
N THR A 231 11.71 7.92 2.71
CA THR A 231 10.34 7.70 3.14
C THR A 231 10.17 8.05 4.62
N SER A 232 8.94 8.30 5.05
CA SER A 232 8.60 8.43 6.47
C SER A 232 8.75 7.11 7.25
N ILE A 233 9.08 6.02 6.55
CA ILE A 233 9.23 4.68 7.12
C ILE A 233 10.64 4.51 7.64
N SER A 234 10.79 4.37 8.95
CA SER A 234 12.09 4.13 9.57
C SER A 234 12.59 2.69 9.32
N PHE A 235 13.87 2.43 9.59
CA PHE A 235 14.41 1.06 9.52
C PHE A 235 13.73 0.10 10.52
N SER A 236 13.26 0.62 11.66
CA SER A 236 12.47 -0.15 12.62
C SER A 236 11.12 -0.55 12.00
N ASP A 237 10.48 0.33 11.27
CA ASP A 237 9.24 0.08 10.54
C ASP A 237 9.40 -1.02 9.52
N TYR A 238 10.47 -1.00 8.77
CA TYR A 238 10.77 -2.03 7.79
C TYR A 238 10.88 -3.43 8.42
N LYS A 239 11.50 -3.54 9.62
CA LYS A 239 11.52 -4.82 10.37
C LYS A 239 10.12 -5.30 10.73
N VAL A 240 9.26 -4.39 11.16
CA VAL A 240 7.85 -4.69 11.49
C VAL A 240 7.12 -5.15 10.24
N TYR A 241 7.30 -4.50 9.10
CA TYR A 241 6.70 -4.91 7.82
C TYR A 241 7.17 -6.29 7.38
N CYS A 242 8.46 -6.60 7.53
CA CYS A 242 8.97 -7.93 7.22
C CYS A 242 8.36 -9.02 8.10
N GLN A 243 8.14 -8.74 9.38
CA GLN A 243 7.50 -9.67 10.30
C GLN A 243 6.01 -9.82 9.96
N ARG A 244 5.32 -8.74 9.66
CA ARG A 244 3.91 -8.75 9.21
C ARG A 244 3.75 -9.61 7.94
N ASN A 245 4.64 -9.49 6.97
CA ASN A 245 4.66 -10.31 5.77
C ASN A 245 4.78 -11.81 6.09
N LYS A 246 5.61 -12.21 7.08
CA LYS A 246 5.72 -13.61 7.51
C LYS A 246 4.41 -14.15 8.08
N GLU A 247 3.73 -13.35 8.89
CA GLU A 247 2.42 -13.73 9.43
C GLU A 247 1.36 -13.79 8.32
N TRP A 248 1.36 -12.85 7.39
CA TRP A 248 0.46 -12.86 6.26
C TRP A 248 0.64 -14.09 5.35
N VAL A 249 1.89 -14.53 5.11
CA VAL A 249 2.13 -15.79 4.38
C VAL A 249 1.45 -16.97 5.07
N LYS A 250 1.53 -17.07 6.41
CA LYS A 250 0.86 -18.14 7.16
C LYS A 250 -0.67 -18.04 7.04
N ARG A 251 -1.22 -16.84 7.21
CA ARG A 251 -2.68 -16.59 7.13
C ARG A 251 -3.24 -16.80 5.73
N LEU A 252 -2.44 -16.56 4.69
CA LEU A 252 -2.83 -16.81 3.31
C LEU A 252 -2.86 -18.29 2.95
N GLN A 253 -2.14 -19.17 3.64
CA GLN A 253 -2.03 -20.59 3.28
C GLN A 253 -3.39 -21.30 3.06
N PRO A 254 -4.38 -21.25 3.96
CA PRO A 254 -5.65 -21.91 3.75
C PRO A 254 -6.37 -21.38 2.51
N TYR A 255 -6.38 -20.07 2.28
CA TYR A 255 -7.02 -19.46 1.12
C TYR A 255 -6.33 -19.79 -0.19
N LEU A 256 -4.99 -19.85 -0.17
CA LEU A 256 -4.20 -20.22 -1.36
C LEU A 256 -4.30 -21.73 -1.67
N ALA A 257 -4.52 -22.57 -0.67
CA ALA A 257 -4.78 -24.00 -0.88
C ALA A 257 -6.13 -24.23 -1.56
N GLU A 258 -7.16 -23.52 -1.19
CA GLU A 258 -8.45 -23.54 -1.89
C GLU A 258 -8.34 -22.89 -3.27
N GLY A 259 -7.62 -21.79 -3.37
CA GLY A 259 -7.54 -20.91 -4.53
C GLY A 259 -8.74 -19.97 -4.65
N GLY A 260 -8.80 -19.22 -5.76
CA GLY A 260 -9.89 -18.30 -6.05
C GLY A 260 -9.91 -17.03 -5.20
N ALA A 261 -8.79 -16.65 -4.59
CA ALA A 261 -8.65 -15.40 -3.84
C ALA A 261 -8.13 -14.27 -4.74
N PHE A 262 -8.73 -13.09 -4.63
CA PHE A 262 -8.18 -11.84 -5.14
C PHE A 262 -7.63 -11.04 -3.96
N ILE A 263 -6.32 -10.87 -3.91
CA ILE A 263 -5.59 -10.31 -2.78
C ILE A 263 -5.17 -8.89 -3.15
N THR A 264 -5.51 -7.90 -2.33
CA THR A 264 -5.13 -6.48 -2.51
C THR A 264 -4.29 -6.03 -1.34
N LEU A 265 -3.03 -5.69 -1.59
CA LEU A 265 -2.08 -5.26 -0.55
C LEU A 265 -1.25 -4.09 -1.05
N ASN A 266 -0.90 -3.18 -0.14
CA ASN A 266 -0.07 -2.03 -0.49
C ASN A 266 1.29 -2.48 -1.05
N ALA A 267 1.70 -1.83 -2.14
CA ALA A 267 2.93 -2.11 -2.86
C ALA A 267 4.20 -2.12 -2.00
N ILE A 268 4.18 -1.37 -0.90
CA ILE A 268 5.29 -1.26 0.06
C ILE A 268 5.68 -2.58 0.70
N TYR A 269 4.73 -3.53 0.80
CA TYR A 269 4.96 -4.85 1.40
C TYR A 269 5.48 -5.89 0.42
N LEU A 270 5.40 -5.64 -0.90
CA LEU A 270 5.52 -6.70 -1.89
C LEU A 270 6.93 -6.91 -2.44
N GLY A 271 7.66 -5.81 -2.66
CA GLY A 271 8.99 -5.84 -3.30
C GLY A 271 10.13 -6.25 -2.36
N GLY A 272 11.33 -6.39 -2.94
CA GLY A 272 12.56 -6.69 -2.20
C GLY A 272 12.70 -8.14 -1.75
N ASP A 273 13.86 -8.46 -1.17
CA ASP A 273 14.20 -9.83 -0.75
C ASP A 273 13.36 -10.34 0.43
N LYS A 274 12.89 -9.42 1.27
CA LYS A 274 12.00 -9.70 2.41
C LYS A 274 10.54 -9.36 2.13
N GLY A 275 10.23 -8.93 0.89
CA GLY A 275 8.88 -8.64 0.47
C GLY A 275 7.99 -9.87 0.36
N LEU A 276 6.69 -9.66 0.41
CA LEU A 276 5.69 -10.74 0.42
C LEU A 276 5.81 -11.66 -0.80
N LEU A 277 6.11 -11.11 -1.99
CA LEU A 277 6.27 -11.92 -3.20
C LEU A 277 7.39 -12.95 -3.05
N GLN A 278 8.51 -12.56 -2.46
CA GLN A 278 9.64 -13.46 -2.25
C GLN A 278 9.35 -14.45 -1.11
N GLN A 279 8.68 -14.03 -0.06
CA GLN A 279 8.30 -14.92 1.04
C GLN A 279 7.28 -15.99 0.60
N LEU A 280 6.32 -15.65 -0.27
CA LEU A 280 5.42 -16.62 -0.88
C LEU A 280 6.19 -17.65 -1.74
N ARG A 281 7.18 -17.21 -2.52
CA ARG A 281 8.05 -18.13 -3.29
C ARG A 281 8.84 -19.06 -2.38
N ALA A 282 9.42 -18.54 -1.30
CA ALA A 282 10.13 -19.32 -0.29
C ALA A 282 9.22 -20.34 0.41
N ALA A 283 7.93 -20.01 0.59
CA ALA A 283 6.92 -20.93 1.11
C ALA A 283 6.43 -21.98 0.07
N GLY A 284 7.01 -22.01 -1.15
CA GLY A 284 6.73 -23.01 -2.18
C GLY A 284 5.62 -22.66 -3.16
N TYR A 285 5.09 -21.42 -3.10
CA TYR A 285 4.12 -20.96 -4.09
C TYR A 285 4.81 -20.48 -5.37
N ARG A 286 4.17 -20.76 -6.51
CA ARG A 286 4.56 -20.18 -7.79
C ARG A 286 3.90 -18.79 -7.90
N VAL A 287 4.71 -17.76 -7.88
CA VAL A 287 4.26 -16.36 -8.00
C VAL A 287 4.78 -15.79 -9.32
N ARG A 288 3.89 -15.54 -10.25
CA ARG A 288 4.20 -15.05 -11.61
C ARG A 288 3.45 -13.77 -11.93
N PRO A 289 4.08 -12.81 -12.59
CA PRO A 289 3.38 -11.65 -13.12
C PRO A 289 2.31 -12.07 -14.15
N VAL A 290 1.17 -11.38 -14.11
CA VAL A 290 0.13 -11.55 -15.11
C VAL A 290 0.49 -10.71 -16.33
N ASN A 291 1.17 -11.34 -17.29
CA ASN A 291 1.55 -10.70 -18.54
C ASN A 291 0.40 -10.68 -19.56
N ARG A 292 0.39 -9.71 -20.43
CA ARG A 292 -0.42 -9.77 -21.64
C ARG A 292 0.03 -10.99 -22.46
N GLY A 293 -0.87 -11.92 -22.66
CA GLY A 293 -0.77 -12.81 -23.82
C GLY A 293 -0.98 -11.96 -25.07
N ILE A 294 0.07 -11.41 -25.63
CA ILE A 294 0.04 -10.88 -27.00
C ILE A 294 0.01 -12.12 -27.89
N LYS A 295 -1.18 -12.66 -28.14
CA LYS A 295 -1.40 -13.45 -29.34
C LYS A 295 -1.47 -12.46 -30.50
N TRP A 296 -0.35 -12.24 -31.15
CA TRP A 296 -0.35 -11.76 -32.52
C TRP A 296 -1.07 -12.85 -33.32
N LYS A 297 -2.31 -12.58 -33.74
CA LYS A 297 -2.88 -13.31 -34.88
C LYS A 297 -1.91 -13.01 -36.02
N LYS A 298 -1.21 -14.02 -36.51
CA LYS A 298 -0.66 -13.97 -37.84
C LYS A 298 -1.87 -13.73 -38.75
N ASP A 299 -1.91 -12.54 -39.36
CA ASP A 299 -2.81 -12.31 -40.46
C ASP A 299 -2.49 -13.36 -41.50
N GLU A 300 -3.43 -14.31 -41.72
CA GLU A 300 -3.41 -15.18 -42.85
C GLU A 300 -3.52 -14.27 -44.07
N LYS A 301 -2.42 -14.20 -44.80
CA LYS A 301 -2.43 -13.66 -46.17
C LYS A 301 -3.24 -14.63 -47.00
N ASN A 302 -4.40 -14.19 -47.51
CA ASN A 302 -4.95 -14.59 -48.80
C ASN A 302 -4.47 -13.61 -49.85
#